data_ef02eede21ffafaf843cac0dad49262c
#
_entry.id   ef02eede21ffafaf843cac0dad49262c
#
_cell.length_a   1.000
_cell.length_b   1.000
_cell.length_c   1.000
_cell.angle_alpha   90.00
_cell.angle_beta   90.00
_cell.angle_gamma   90.00
#
_symmetry.space_group_name_H-M   'P 1'
#
loop_
_entity.id
_entity.type
_entity.pdbx_description
1 polymer ?
#
loop_
_entity_poly.entity_id
_entity_poly.type
_entity_poly.pdbx_seq_one_letter_code
_entity_poly.pdbx_strand_id
1 'polypeptide(L)'
;MAYKSSPRPVFEGPTPIPYDKVTRHLWGDDAAGRIDDWIYISTDKIHQLVFGMAPGTGFRHSESFRTVFGADEVLTVLMGTMVIANPETGEVHVVKTGESVFFQKDTWHHAFAFGSEECRVLEYFAPPPSTGSSGKYAATRPYVADFMYERTELIGHWPAARAKAEGQAKIRVIREADWLWSMDRGDPRVLTGIMASTDQLTAGACRISPGGRSDERVHGGALGVYVTKGRVNILIDDAETSPVWFELHPQDGFYVPPGTRYRAFNMGGEPTEYLFGVAPLYHPER
;
A
#
# COMPACT_ATOMS: atom_id res chain seq x y z
N MET A 1 7.27 26.37 8.54
CA MET A 1 5.79 26.30 8.68
C MET A 1 5.47 25.18 9.64
N ALA A 2 4.45 25.31 10.48
CA ALA A 2 4.07 24.24 11.38
C ALA A 2 3.60 23.02 10.54
N TYR A 3 3.99 21.82 10.96
CA TYR A 3 3.50 20.57 10.40
C TYR A 3 1.97 20.52 10.41
N LYS A 4 1.40 20.25 9.25
CA LYS A 4 -0.04 20.04 9.12
C LYS A 4 -0.31 18.53 9.04
N SER A 5 -1.05 17.99 9.98
CA SER A 5 -1.40 16.58 10.01
C SER A 5 -2.21 16.18 8.77
N SER A 6 -1.95 14.98 8.26
CA SER A 6 -2.72 14.40 7.15
C SER A 6 -4.20 14.22 7.54
N PRO A 7 -5.13 14.40 6.61
CA PRO A 7 -6.52 13.99 6.80
C PRO A 7 -6.62 12.50 7.11
N ARG A 8 -7.63 12.12 7.87
CA ARG A 8 -7.87 10.72 8.23
C ARG A 8 -9.29 10.30 7.88
N PRO A 9 -9.56 9.90 6.63
CA PRO A 9 -10.87 9.35 6.27
C PRO A 9 -11.10 8.03 7.02
N VAL A 10 -12.20 7.98 7.77
CA VAL A 10 -12.69 6.82 8.54
C VAL A 10 -14.12 6.53 8.16
N PHE A 11 -14.53 5.27 8.24
CA PHE A 11 -15.84 4.81 7.81
C PHE A 11 -16.44 3.88 8.87
N GLU A 12 -17.75 3.99 9.09
CA GLU A 12 -18.48 3.15 10.05
C GLU A 12 -18.91 1.81 9.46
N GLY A 13 -19.10 1.75 8.14
CA GLY A 13 -19.55 0.57 7.42
C GLY A 13 -18.84 0.36 6.10
N PRO A 14 -19.18 -0.70 5.34
CA PRO A 14 -18.67 -0.93 4.01
C PRO A 14 -18.89 0.28 3.11
N THR A 15 -17.82 0.83 2.55
CA THR A 15 -17.88 2.14 1.87
C THR A 15 -17.06 2.13 0.57
N PRO A 16 -17.70 2.43 -0.57
CA PRO A 16 -16.98 2.70 -1.82
C PRO A 16 -16.30 4.07 -1.75
N ILE A 17 -15.09 4.14 -2.29
CA ILE A 17 -14.26 5.34 -2.30
C ILE A 17 -13.88 5.64 -3.76
N PRO A 18 -14.77 6.33 -4.50
CA PRO A 18 -14.50 6.71 -5.88
C PRO A 18 -13.27 7.59 -6.00
N TYR A 19 -12.46 7.37 -7.03
CA TYR A 19 -11.21 8.11 -7.25
C TYR A 19 -11.41 9.63 -7.33
N ASP A 20 -12.51 10.09 -7.89
CA ASP A 20 -12.86 11.51 -7.99
C ASP A 20 -13.23 12.15 -6.62
N LYS A 21 -13.55 11.33 -5.62
CA LYS A 21 -13.93 11.74 -4.25
C LYS A 21 -12.88 11.42 -3.19
N VAL A 22 -11.78 10.78 -3.58
CA VAL A 22 -10.71 10.44 -2.63
C VAL A 22 -10.13 11.68 -1.98
N THR A 23 -9.76 11.58 -0.72
CA THR A 23 -9.16 12.68 0.03
C THR A 23 -7.78 13.03 -0.52
N ARG A 24 -7.58 14.29 -0.91
CA ARG A 24 -6.31 14.80 -1.43
C ARG A 24 -5.49 15.46 -0.33
N HIS A 25 -4.20 15.21 -0.32
CA HIS A 25 -3.25 15.82 0.60
C HIS A 25 -1.92 16.09 -0.11
N LEU A 26 -1.22 17.12 0.31
CA LEU A 26 0.15 17.38 -0.11
C LEU A 26 1.06 17.13 1.10
N TRP A 27 1.83 16.06 1.02
CA TRP A 27 2.79 15.69 2.05
C TRP A 27 4.15 16.37 1.80
N GLY A 28 4.86 16.64 2.89
CA GLY A 28 6.24 17.07 2.82
C GLY A 28 6.47 18.59 2.91
N ASP A 29 7.73 18.95 2.81
CA ASP A 29 8.23 20.31 2.80
C ASP A 29 9.36 20.46 1.76
N ASP A 30 10.01 21.64 1.70
CA ASP A 30 11.07 21.87 0.73
C ASP A 30 12.32 20.99 0.96
N ALA A 31 12.53 20.52 2.18
CA ALA A 31 13.65 19.63 2.52
C ALA A 31 13.31 18.15 2.29
N ALA A 32 12.09 17.75 2.63
CA ALA A 32 11.62 16.37 2.45
C ALA A 32 11.24 16.04 1.01
N GLY A 33 10.87 17.05 0.22
CA GLY A 33 10.17 16.90 -1.05
C GLY A 33 8.66 17.06 -0.85
N ARG A 34 7.94 17.25 -1.94
CA ARG A 34 6.48 17.42 -1.94
C ARG A 34 5.85 16.31 -2.76
N ILE A 35 4.92 15.58 -2.13
CA ILE A 35 4.31 14.37 -2.66
C ILE A 35 2.80 14.54 -2.64
N ASP A 36 2.16 14.23 -3.76
CA ASP A 36 0.70 14.19 -3.86
C ASP A 36 0.17 12.88 -3.28
N ASP A 37 -0.72 12.99 -2.29
CA ASP A 37 -1.37 11.84 -1.68
C ASP A 37 -2.86 11.77 -2.04
N TRP A 38 -3.31 10.58 -2.37
CA TRP A 38 -4.70 10.16 -2.48
C TRP A 38 -5.00 9.22 -1.31
N ILE A 39 -5.53 9.76 -0.22
CA ILE A 39 -5.76 9.00 1.01
C ILE A 39 -7.15 8.36 0.94
N TYR A 40 -7.18 7.04 0.75
CA TYR A 40 -8.40 6.24 0.66
C TYR A 40 -8.95 5.93 2.04
N ILE A 41 -8.13 5.35 2.91
CA ILE A 41 -8.51 4.86 4.23
C ILE A 41 -7.46 5.29 5.24
N SER A 42 -7.89 5.76 6.41
CA SER A 42 -6.99 6.05 7.52
C SER A 42 -7.71 5.82 8.86
N THR A 43 -8.02 4.55 9.13
CA THR A 43 -8.67 4.11 10.38
C THR A 43 -7.63 3.94 11.50
N ASP A 44 -8.04 3.36 12.61
CA ASP A 44 -7.13 2.96 13.68
C ASP A 44 -6.43 1.61 13.41
N LYS A 45 -6.83 0.90 12.35
CA LYS A 45 -6.32 -0.44 11.99
C LYS A 45 -5.41 -0.41 10.78
N ILE A 46 -5.84 0.29 9.73
CA ILE A 46 -5.16 0.29 8.43
C ILE A 46 -5.12 1.69 7.84
N HIS A 47 -4.03 1.99 7.18
CA HIS A 47 -3.89 3.13 6.29
C HIS A 47 -3.69 2.64 4.86
N GLN A 48 -4.44 3.23 3.93
CA GLN A 48 -4.33 2.99 2.49
C GLN A 48 -4.27 4.33 1.77
N LEU A 49 -3.22 4.54 1.04
CA LEU A 49 -3.07 5.70 0.17
C LEU A 49 -2.39 5.34 -1.16
N VAL A 50 -2.54 6.21 -2.13
CA VAL A 50 -1.66 6.26 -3.29
C VAL A 50 -0.85 7.53 -3.19
N PHE A 51 0.46 7.45 -3.35
CA PHE A 51 1.27 8.64 -3.49
C PHE A 51 1.83 8.77 -4.91
N GLY A 52 1.99 10.02 -5.36
CA GLY A 52 2.47 10.36 -6.69
C GLY A 52 3.74 11.20 -6.62
N MET A 53 4.72 10.84 -7.46
CA MET A 53 5.97 11.55 -7.63
C MET A 53 6.13 11.94 -9.09
N ALA A 54 6.27 13.23 -9.37
CA ALA A 54 6.58 13.70 -10.73
C ALA A 54 7.97 13.19 -11.18
N PRO A 55 8.24 13.11 -12.49
CA PRO A 55 9.54 12.67 -13.00
C PRO A 55 10.71 13.39 -12.35
N GLY A 56 11.69 12.62 -11.86
CA GLY A 56 12.89 13.13 -11.22
C GLY A 56 12.70 13.74 -9.83
N THR A 57 11.47 13.72 -9.29
CA THR A 57 11.19 14.10 -7.90
C THR A 57 11.15 12.90 -6.98
N GLY A 58 10.96 13.13 -5.69
CA GLY A 58 10.85 12.09 -4.70
C GLY A 58 10.76 12.67 -3.30
N PHE A 59 10.72 11.79 -2.32
CA PHE A 59 10.77 12.20 -0.94
C PHE A 59 11.96 11.59 -0.20
N ARG A 60 12.40 12.35 0.78
CA ARG A 60 13.31 11.95 1.84
C ARG A 60 12.77 12.51 3.16
N HIS A 61 13.37 12.17 4.27
CA HIS A 61 12.95 12.78 5.51
C HIS A 61 13.55 14.17 5.73
N SER A 62 12.84 14.98 6.49
CA SER A 62 13.31 16.22 7.12
C SER A 62 13.07 16.13 8.64
N GLU A 63 13.47 17.16 9.38
CA GLU A 63 13.16 17.21 10.84
C GLU A 63 11.66 17.15 11.13
N SER A 64 10.84 17.74 10.25
CA SER A 64 9.38 17.80 10.39
C SER A 64 8.67 16.60 9.77
N PHE A 65 9.23 16.01 8.73
CA PHE A 65 8.66 14.90 7.98
C PHE A 65 9.63 13.73 7.99
N ARG A 66 9.46 12.81 8.93
CA ARG A 66 10.32 11.64 9.09
C ARG A 66 9.66 10.42 8.50
N THR A 67 10.39 9.73 7.63
CA THR A 67 9.92 8.53 6.92
C THR A 67 10.38 7.27 7.62
N VAL A 68 9.95 7.14 8.88
CA VAL A 68 10.14 5.96 9.73
C VAL A 68 8.88 5.77 10.58
N PHE A 69 8.29 4.60 10.52
CA PHE A 69 7.02 4.31 11.14
C PHE A 69 7.08 3.11 12.07
N GLY A 70 6.18 3.06 13.04
CA GLY A 70 5.95 1.90 13.89
C GLY A 70 5.00 0.89 13.24
N ALA A 71 5.08 0.74 11.92
CA ALA A 71 4.17 -0.03 11.11
C ALA A 71 4.92 -0.95 10.15
N ASP A 72 4.27 -2.04 9.78
CA ASP A 72 4.66 -2.83 8.61
C ASP A 72 4.03 -2.20 7.37
N GLU A 73 4.81 -2.13 6.29
CA GLU A 73 4.44 -1.39 5.08
C GLU A 73 4.61 -2.26 3.83
N VAL A 74 3.63 -2.16 2.92
CA VAL A 74 3.69 -2.74 1.58
C VAL A 74 3.42 -1.63 0.58
N LEU A 75 4.39 -1.37 -0.29
CA LEU A 75 4.30 -0.40 -1.37
C LEU A 75 4.25 -1.15 -2.70
N THR A 76 3.24 -0.90 -3.53
CA THR A 76 3.11 -1.50 -4.86
C THR A 76 3.14 -0.41 -5.93
N VAL A 77 4.07 -0.51 -6.87
CA VAL A 77 4.18 0.45 -7.97
C VAL A 77 3.05 0.22 -8.98
N LEU A 78 2.15 1.19 -9.08
CA LEU A 78 1.01 1.18 -9.99
C LEU A 78 1.38 1.68 -11.38
N MET A 79 2.31 2.63 -11.46
CA MET A 79 2.76 3.27 -12.68
C MET A 79 4.18 3.80 -12.52
N GLY A 80 4.97 3.76 -13.59
CA GLY A 80 6.35 4.26 -13.61
C GLY A 80 7.35 3.33 -12.92
N THR A 81 8.42 3.91 -12.43
CA THR A 81 9.48 3.19 -11.73
C THR A 81 9.86 3.95 -10.47
N MET A 82 9.85 3.27 -9.34
CA MET A 82 10.29 3.80 -8.05
C MET A 82 11.71 3.31 -7.76
N VAL A 83 12.56 4.21 -7.29
CA VAL A 83 13.76 3.84 -6.55
C VAL A 83 13.46 4.06 -5.08
N ILE A 84 13.63 3.04 -4.26
CA ILE A 84 13.51 3.13 -2.82
C ILE A 84 14.86 2.88 -2.17
N ALA A 85 15.21 3.72 -1.18
CA ALA A 85 16.48 3.66 -0.49
C ALA A 85 16.32 3.74 1.02
N ASN A 86 17.15 3.00 1.74
CA ASN A 86 17.28 3.11 3.20
C ASN A 86 18.48 3.98 3.54
N PRO A 87 18.30 5.16 4.15
CA PRO A 87 19.41 6.07 4.46
C PRO A 87 20.34 5.55 5.56
N GLU A 88 19.91 4.62 6.43
CA GLU A 88 20.76 4.06 7.47
C GLU A 88 21.70 2.97 6.95
N THR A 89 21.22 2.14 6.02
CA THR A 89 21.98 0.96 5.56
C THR A 89 22.65 1.18 4.20
N GLY A 90 22.24 2.21 3.45
CA GLY A 90 22.67 2.42 2.08
C GLY A 90 22.01 1.47 1.07
N GLU A 91 20.97 0.76 1.49
CA GLU A 91 20.21 -0.16 0.67
C GLU A 91 19.41 0.62 -0.39
N VAL A 92 19.49 0.19 -1.66
CA VAL A 92 18.80 0.83 -2.79
C VAL A 92 18.20 -0.23 -3.68
N HIS A 93 16.91 -0.08 -4.01
CA HIS A 93 16.19 -0.97 -4.92
C HIS A 93 15.47 -0.18 -6.01
N VAL A 94 15.47 -0.74 -7.22
CA VAL A 94 14.67 -0.26 -8.35
C VAL A 94 13.43 -1.16 -8.43
N VAL A 95 12.25 -0.57 -8.35
CA VAL A 95 10.95 -1.25 -8.28
C VAL A 95 10.09 -0.76 -9.44
N LYS A 96 9.65 -1.67 -10.28
CA LYS A 96 8.89 -1.36 -11.51
C LYS A 96 7.39 -1.55 -11.30
N THR A 97 6.61 -1.00 -12.22
CA THR A 97 5.17 -1.25 -12.27
C THR A 97 4.84 -2.73 -12.11
N GLY A 98 3.93 -3.05 -11.17
CA GLY A 98 3.51 -4.39 -10.80
C GLY A 98 4.40 -5.08 -9.76
N GLU A 99 5.56 -4.52 -9.43
CA GLU A 99 6.39 -5.01 -8.33
C GLU A 99 6.04 -4.29 -7.03
N SER A 100 6.29 -4.94 -5.90
CA SER A 100 6.04 -4.40 -4.57
C SER A 100 7.31 -4.42 -3.73
N VAL A 101 7.31 -3.65 -2.65
CA VAL A 101 8.29 -3.77 -1.58
C VAL A 101 7.57 -3.95 -0.26
N PHE A 102 8.19 -4.70 0.62
CA PHE A 102 7.78 -4.88 2.02
C PHE A 102 8.92 -4.49 2.93
N PHE A 103 8.60 -3.80 3.99
CA PHE A 103 9.51 -3.57 5.11
C PHE A 103 8.75 -3.45 6.43
N GLN A 104 9.41 -3.87 7.50
CA GLN A 104 8.83 -3.84 8.83
C GLN A 104 9.01 -2.47 9.49
N LYS A 105 8.33 -2.29 10.59
CA LYS A 105 8.50 -1.12 11.47
C LYS A 105 9.97 -0.77 11.67
N ASP A 106 10.24 0.48 11.95
CA ASP A 106 11.59 1.02 12.19
C ASP A 106 12.53 1.00 10.96
N THR A 107 11.96 0.94 9.78
CA THR A 107 12.73 1.05 8.54
C THR A 107 12.65 2.47 8.00
N TRP A 108 13.76 3.19 8.03
CA TRP A 108 13.87 4.46 7.32
C TRP A 108 13.84 4.21 5.82
N HIS A 109 13.07 5.02 5.11
CA HIS A 109 13.00 4.88 3.66
C HIS A 109 12.83 6.23 2.96
N HIS A 110 13.42 6.34 1.78
CA HIS A 110 13.27 7.44 0.83
C HIS A 110 12.83 6.85 -0.50
N ALA A 111 12.01 7.56 -1.25
CA ALA A 111 11.61 7.10 -2.58
C ALA A 111 11.74 8.22 -3.62
N PHE A 112 12.04 7.82 -4.86
CA PHE A 112 12.28 8.71 -5.99
C PHE A 112 11.62 8.14 -7.25
N ALA A 113 11.00 9.00 -8.06
CA ALA A 113 10.58 8.63 -9.40
C ALA A 113 11.81 8.54 -10.32
N PHE A 114 11.98 7.39 -10.99
CA PHE A 114 13.08 7.15 -11.90
C PHE A 114 12.57 7.08 -13.35
N GLY A 115 13.20 7.84 -14.23
CA GLY A 115 12.80 7.93 -15.62
C GLY A 115 12.02 9.22 -15.93
N SER A 116 11.29 9.20 -17.04
CA SER A 116 10.56 10.36 -17.59
C SER A 116 9.05 10.33 -17.30
N GLU A 117 8.57 9.31 -16.61
CA GLU A 117 7.16 9.14 -16.27
C GLU A 117 6.90 9.45 -14.79
N GLU A 118 5.68 9.89 -14.51
CA GLU A 118 5.17 9.96 -13.13
C GLU A 118 5.22 8.56 -12.49
N CYS A 119 5.62 8.49 -11.23
CA CYS A 119 5.55 7.26 -10.46
C CYS A 119 4.39 7.35 -9.47
N ARG A 120 3.48 6.38 -9.53
CA ARG A 120 2.38 6.21 -8.57
C ARG A 120 2.52 4.91 -7.83
N VAL A 121 2.36 4.97 -6.52
CA VAL A 121 2.57 3.84 -5.63
C VAL A 121 1.40 3.73 -4.67
N LEU A 122 0.79 2.54 -4.63
CA LEU A 122 -0.19 2.20 -3.59
C LEU A 122 0.57 1.75 -2.35
N GLU A 123 0.22 2.32 -1.23
CA GLU A 123 0.78 2.01 0.08
C GLU A 123 -0.29 1.51 1.03
N TYR A 124 -0.01 0.36 1.65
CA TYR A 124 -0.71 -0.13 2.84
C TYR A 124 0.26 -0.13 4.00
N PHE A 125 -0.16 0.42 5.14
CA PHE A 125 0.59 0.24 6.37
C PHE A 125 -0.29 0.06 7.60
N ALA A 126 0.19 -0.76 8.56
CA ALA A 126 -0.50 -1.12 9.78
C ALA A 126 0.48 -1.44 10.92
N PRO A 127 0.16 -1.01 12.15
CA PRO A 127 -0.91 -0.07 12.46
C PRO A 127 -0.59 1.33 11.92
N PRO A 128 -1.59 2.12 11.51
CA PRO A 128 -1.31 3.46 10.99
C PRO A 128 -0.77 4.39 12.08
N PRO A 129 -0.02 5.43 11.71
CA PRO A 129 0.42 6.43 12.67
C PRO A 129 -0.81 7.10 13.31
N SER A 130 -0.81 7.23 14.62
CA SER A 130 -1.94 7.77 15.39
C SER A 130 -2.25 9.23 15.09
N THR A 131 -1.28 9.99 14.56
CA THR A 131 -1.41 11.43 14.31
C THR A 131 -0.57 11.87 13.10
N GLY A 132 -1.09 11.69 11.90
CA GLY A 132 -0.40 12.14 10.69
C GLY A 132 0.88 11.35 10.36
N SER A 133 1.54 11.70 9.28
CA SER A 133 2.57 10.92 8.62
C SER A 133 3.70 10.56 9.54
N SER A 134 4.44 11.10 10.19
CA SER A 134 5.53 10.59 11.01
C SER A 134 5.26 10.63 12.51
N GLY A 135 4.26 11.34 12.91
CA GLY A 135 3.73 11.36 14.26
C GLY A 135 4.74 11.41 15.40
N LYS A 136 4.23 11.17 16.58
CA LYS A 136 5.04 11.08 17.79
C LYS A 136 6.05 9.93 17.76
N TYR A 137 5.72 8.85 17.04
CA TYR A 137 6.59 7.68 16.94
C TYR A 137 7.93 8.02 16.29
N ALA A 138 7.92 8.64 15.12
CA ALA A 138 9.13 9.01 14.41
C ALA A 138 10.01 9.99 15.22
N ALA A 139 9.41 10.83 16.05
CA ALA A 139 10.15 11.73 16.94
C ALA A 139 10.96 11.00 18.01
N THR A 140 10.59 9.75 18.33
CA THR A 140 11.35 8.91 19.30
C THR A 140 12.56 8.24 18.69
N ARG A 141 12.71 8.30 17.35
CA ARG A 141 13.84 7.67 16.65
C ARG A 141 14.98 8.67 16.49
N PRO A 142 16.24 8.22 16.62
CA PRO A 142 17.40 9.07 16.30
C PRO A 142 17.25 9.64 14.89
N TYR A 143 17.53 10.93 14.73
CA TYR A 143 17.49 11.56 13.42
C TYR A 143 18.70 11.11 12.59
N VAL A 144 18.45 10.64 11.38
CA VAL A 144 19.49 10.23 10.44
C VAL A 144 19.90 11.46 9.62
N ALA A 145 21.00 12.11 10.05
CA ALA A 145 21.50 13.32 9.39
C ALA A 145 22.33 13.01 8.13
N ASP A 146 23.14 11.95 8.21
CA ASP A 146 24.04 11.54 7.15
C ASP A 146 23.48 10.29 6.44
N PHE A 147 23.22 10.41 5.15
CA PHE A 147 22.69 9.30 4.36
C PHE A 147 23.81 8.39 3.87
N MET A 148 23.63 7.09 4.03
CA MET A 148 24.58 6.07 3.57
C MET A 148 24.58 5.86 2.04
N TYR A 149 23.76 6.62 1.30
CA TYR A 149 23.70 6.63 -0.15
C TYR A 149 23.72 8.07 -0.67
N GLU A 150 24.21 8.26 -1.88
CA GLU A 150 24.04 9.51 -2.63
C GLU A 150 23.01 9.35 -3.73
N ARG A 151 22.35 10.46 -4.12
CA ARG A 151 21.32 10.41 -5.19
C ARG A 151 21.87 9.89 -6.52
N THR A 152 23.14 10.14 -6.80
CA THR A 152 23.85 9.62 -7.97
C THR A 152 24.01 8.10 -7.94
N GLU A 153 24.05 7.48 -6.78
CA GLU A 153 24.12 6.02 -6.61
C GLU A 153 22.80 5.34 -7.01
N LEU A 154 21.67 6.07 -7.01
CA LEU A 154 20.39 5.56 -7.43
C LEU A 154 20.32 5.24 -8.92
N ILE A 155 21.19 5.85 -9.71
CA ILE A 155 21.26 5.69 -11.18
C ILE A 155 22.19 4.53 -11.57
N GLY A 156 23.13 4.18 -10.71
CA GLY A 156 24.12 3.13 -10.93
C GLY A 156 24.00 2.02 -9.90
N HIS A 157 24.15 0.80 -10.32
CA HIS A 157 24.31 -0.31 -9.41
C HIS A 157 25.76 -0.26 -8.87
N TRP A 158 25.94 0.26 -7.67
CA TRP A 158 27.21 0.23 -6.97
C TRP A 158 27.39 -1.14 -6.30
N PRO A 159 28.20 -2.08 -6.87
CA PRO A 159 28.30 -3.43 -6.33
C PRO A 159 28.78 -3.48 -4.89
N ALA A 160 29.64 -2.51 -4.49
CA ALA A 160 30.16 -2.42 -3.14
C ALA A 160 29.10 -1.95 -2.12
N ALA A 161 28.25 -0.98 -2.48
CA ALA A 161 27.15 -0.53 -1.64
C ALA A 161 26.11 -1.66 -1.46
N ARG A 162 25.80 -2.36 -2.54
CA ARG A 162 24.90 -3.53 -2.52
C ARG A 162 25.43 -4.65 -1.61
N ALA A 163 26.68 -5.02 -1.74
CA ALA A 163 27.30 -6.05 -0.88
C ALA A 163 27.26 -5.67 0.60
N LYS A 164 27.45 -4.37 0.92
CA LYS A 164 27.36 -3.88 2.30
C LYS A 164 25.92 -3.92 2.82
N ALA A 165 24.94 -3.65 1.96
CA ALA A 165 23.52 -3.66 2.32
C ALA A 165 22.96 -5.09 2.44
N GLU A 166 23.46 -6.06 1.69
CA GLU A 166 22.96 -7.44 1.69
C GLU A 166 22.99 -8.11 3.07
N GLY A 167 23.93 -7.74 3.93
CA GLY A 167 23.97 -8.24 5.31
C GLY A 167 23.00 -7.54 6.28
N GLN A 168 22.40 -6.41 5.89
CA GLN A 168 21.56 -5.56 6.73
C GLN A 168 20.27 -5.13 6.03
N ALA A 169 19.89 -5.82 4.96
CA ALA A 169 18.73 -5.49 4.16
C ALA A 169 17.46 -5.51 5.00
N LYS A 170 16.73 -4.38 4.99
CA LYS A 170 15.43 -4.21 5.65
C LYS A 170 14.28 -4.14 4.63
N ILE A 171 14.58 -3.82 3.37
CA ILE A 171 13.61 -3.66 2.30
C ILE A 171 13.60 -4.93 1.43
N ARG A 172 12.45 -5.56 1.31
CA ARG A 172 12.27 -6.76 0.49
C ARG A 172 11.47 -6.42 -0.76
N VAL A 173 12.10 -6.57 -1.92
CA VAL A 173 11.39 -6.50 -3.21
C VAL A 173 10.62 -7.79 -3.44
N ILE A 174 9.35 -7.67 -3.81
CA ILE A 174 8.42 -8.77 -4.04
C ILE A 174 7.92 -8.67 -5.48
N ARG A 175 8.11 -9.73 -6.25
CA ARG A 175 7.62 -9.86 -7.62
C ARG A 175 6.43 -10.81 -7.67
N GLU A 176 5.67 -10.78 -8.75
CA GLU A 176 4.52 -11.68 -8.91
C GLU A 176 4.93 -13.17 -8.78
N ALA A 177 6.12 -13.53 -9.23
CA ALA A 177 6.66 -14.89 -9.08
C ALA A 177 6.90 -15.31 -7.61
N ASP A 178 6.97 -14.35 -6.70
CA ASP A 178 7.17 -14.60 -5.26
C ASP A 178 5.84 -14.73 -4.51
N TRP A 179 4.70 -14.46 -5.17
CA TRP A 179 3.39 -14.47 -4.49
C TRP A 179 2.92 -15.88 -4.19
N LEU A 180 2.32 -16.05 -3.03
CA LEU A 180 1.63 -17.29 -2.70
C LEU A 180 0.23 -17.28 -3.33
N TRP A 181 0.08 -17.99 -4.44
CA TRP A 181 -1.18 -18.09 -5.15
C TRP A 181 -2.08 -19.22 -4.62
N SER A 182 -3.36 -18.92 -4.52
CA SER A 182 -4.42 -19.90 -4.24
C SER A 182 -5.64 -19.64 -5.13
N MET A 183 -6.36 -20.70 -5.47
CA MET A 183 -7.67 -20.65 -6.12
C MET A 183 -8.78 -20.74 -5.09
N ASP A 184 -9.87 -20.01 -5.32
CA ASP A 184 -11.07 -20.18 -4.52
C ASP A 184 -11.68 -21.57 -4.77
N ARG A 185 -12.19 -22.20 -3.73
CA ARG A 185 -12.69 -23.58 -3.82
C ARG A 185 -13.99 -23.69 -4.63
N GLY A 186 -14.85 -22.68 -4.52
CA GLY A 186 -16.13 -22.62 -5.19
C GLY A 186 -16.05 -22.17 -6.64
N ASP A 187 -15.01 -21.43 -7.03
CA ASP A 187 -14.84 -20.93 -8.41
C ASP A 187 -13.35 -20.82 -8.79
N PRO A 188 -12.83 -21.73 -9.64
CA PRO A 188 -11.43 -21.71 -10.06
C PRO A 188 -11.04 -20.50 -10.93
N ARG A 189 -12.00 -19.64 -11.31
CA ARG A 189 -11.76 -18.39 -12.02
C ARG A 189 -11.30 -17.26 -11.09
N VAL A 190 -11.23 -17.53 -9.78
CA VAL A 190 -10.78 -16.57 -8.78
C VAL A 190 -9.45 -17.02 -8.19
N LEU A 191 -8.45 -16.16 -8.34
CA LEU A 191 -7.12 -16.36 -7.81
C LEU A 191 -6.81 -15.29 -6.77
N THR A 192 -6.28 -15.70 -5.63
CA THR A 192 -5.77 -14.80 -4.59
C THR A 192 -4.28 -15.01 -4.44
N GLY A 193 -3.50 -13.94 -4.62
CA GLY A 193 -2.05 -13.93 -4.43
C GLY A 193 -1.70 -13.15 -3.17
N ILE A 194 -1.02 -13.76 -2.21
CA ILE A 194 -0.52 -13.08 -1.00
C ILE A 194 0.93 -12.64 -1.26
N MET A 195 1.18 -11.36 -1.08
CA MET A 195 2.49 -10.72 -1.24
C MET A 195 3.28 -10.71 0.07
N ALA A 196 2.61 -10.32 1.14
CA ALA A 196 3.18 -10.25 2.47
C ALA A 196 2.10 -10.56 3.51
N SER A 197 2.49 -11.22 4.60
CA SER A 197 1.59 -11.48 5.74
C SER A 197 2.41 -11.48 7.02
N THR A 198 2.03 -10.60 7.94
CA THR A 198 2.63 -10.45 9.27
C THR A 198 1.52 -10.45 10.33
N ASP A 199 1.87 -10.27 11.59
CA ASP A 199 0.90 -10.09 12.68
C ASP A 199 0.12 -8.77 12.57
N GLN A 200 0.58 -7.83 11.73
CA GLN A 200 0.00 -6.50 11.61
C GLN A 200 -0.74 -6.27 10.29
N LEU A 201 -0.23 -6.86 9.20
CA LEU A 201 -0.71 -6.58 7.84
C LEU A 201 -0.60 -7.82 6.96
N THR A 202 -1.68 -8.13 6.24
CA THR A 202 -1.63 -9.03 5.08
C THR A 202 -1.99 -8.23 3.84
N ALA A 203 -1.13 -8.23 2.84
CA ALA A 203 -1.37 -7.57 1.55
C ALA A 203 -1.28 -8.56 0.40
N GLY A 204 -2.08 -8.33 -0.64
CA GLY A 204 -2.14 -9.21 -1.79
C GLY A 204 -2.96 -8.66 -2.95
N ALA A 205 -3.24 -9.54 -3.89
CA ALA A 205 -4.09 -9.27 -5.05
C ALA A 205 -5.15 -10.35 -5.22
N CYS A 206 -6.27 -9.95 -5.81
CA CYS A 206 -7.30 -10.89 -6.24
C CYS A 206 -7.58 -10.67 -7.73
N ARG A 207 -7.52 -11.75 -8.51
CA ARG A 207 -7.84 -11.78 -9.94
C ARG A 207 -9.09 -12.59 -10.17
N ILE A 208 -10.03 -12.04 -10.90
CA ILE A 208 -11.30 -12.68 -11.22
C ILE A 208 -11.51 -12.66 -12.74
N SER A 209 -11.55 -13.84 -13.34
CA SER A 209 -11.89 -13.99 -14.76
C SER A 209 -13.36 -13.62 -15.02
N PRO A 210 -13.75 -13.30 -16.27
CA PRO A 210 -15.13 -12.98 -16.61
C PRO A 210 -16.16 -13.99 -16.08
N GLY A 211 -17.22 -13.49 -15.44
CA GLY A 211 -18.26 -14.30 -14.81
C GLY A 211 -17.82 -15.04 -13.54
N GLY A 212 -16.61 -14.81 -13.04
CA GLY A 212 -16.11 -15.39 -11.80
C GLY A 212 -16.69 -14.73 -10.56
N ARG A 213 -16.74 -15.52 -9.47
CA ARG A 213 -17.27 -15.10 -8.16
C ARG A 213 -16.40 -15.65 -7.06
N SER A 214 -15.93 -14.80 -6.15
CA SER A 214 -15.20 -15.28 -4.99
C SER A 214 -16.05 -16.13 -4.06
N ASP A 215 -15.41 -16.99 -3.29
CA ASP A 215 -16.03 -17.55 -2.10
C ASP A 215 -16.46 -16.41 -1.15
N GLU A 216 -17.35 -16.69 -0.22
CA GLU A 216 -17.66 -15.75 0.84
C GLU A 216 -16.41 -15.51 1.68
N ARG A 217 -16.09 -14.25 1.89
CA ARG A 217 -14.93 -13.82 2.64
C ARG A 217 -15.34 -13.00 3.85
N VAL A 218 -14.61 -13.23 4.91
CA VAL A 218 -14.69 -12.45 6.15
C VAL A 218 -13.29 -12.35 6.73
N HIS A 219 -12.93 -11.16 7.21
CA HIS A 219 -11.63 -10.92 7.84
C HIS A 219 -11.81 -10.48 9.29
N GLY A 220 -10.90 -10.89 10.17
CA GLY A 220 -10.85 -10.39 11.54
C GLY A 220 -10.34 -8.94 11.61
N GLY A 221 -9.67 -8.47 10.58
CA GLY A 221 -9.18 -7.10 10.42
C GLY A 221 -10.00 -6.28 9.44
N ALA A 222 -9.70 -4.98 9.40
CA ALA A 222 -10.23 -4.06 8.40
C ALA A 222 -9.59 -4.34 7.04
N LEU A 223 -10.40 -4.35 5.99
CA LEU A 223 -9.95 -4.55 4.61
C LEU A 223 -9.99 -3.22 3.84
N GLY A 224 -8.90 -2.91 3.16
CA GLY A 224 -8.83 -1.89 2.12
C GLY A 224 -8.60 -2.53 0.76
N VAL A 225 -9.44 -2.18 -0.22
CA VAL A 225 -9.36 -2.61 -1.61
C VAL A 225 -8.94 -1.45 -2.51
N TYR A 226 -8.17 -1.73 -3.54
CA TYR A 226 -7.86 -0.80 -4.63
C TYR A 226 -7.95 -1.53 -5.97
N VAL A 227 -8.82 -1.07 -6.85
CA VAL A 227 -9.02 -1.70 -8.17
C VAL A 227 -7.95 -1.24 -9.14
N THR A 228 -7.18 -2.19 -9.68
CA THR A 228 -6.13 -1.92 -10.68
C THR A 228 -6.60 -2.13 -12.11
N LYS A 229 -7.50 -3.09 -12.33
CA LYS A 229 -7.92 -3.48 -13.67
C LYS A 229 -9.36 -3.97 -13.70
N GLY A 230 -10.06 -3.62 -14.79
CA GLY A 230 -11.42 -4.08 -15.02
C GLY A 230 -12.42 -3.48 -14.03
N ARG A 231 -13.56 -4.14 -13.85
CA ARG A 231 -14.65 -3.71 -12.98
C ARG A 231 -14.94 -4.80 -11.96
N VAL A 232 -14.99 -4.41 -10.70
CA VAL A 232 -15.27 -5.31 -9.57
C VAL A 232 -16.64 -4.97 -9.00
N ASN A 233 -17.48 -5.97 -8.82
CA ASN A 233 -18.71 -5.83 -8.06
C ASN A 233 -18.54 -6.48 -6.71
N ILE A 234 -18.82 -5.78 -5.63
CA ILE A 234 -18.76 -6.29 -4.26
C ILE A 234 -20.19 -6.39 -3.71
N LEU A 235 -20.54 -7.59 -3.28
CA LEU A 235 -21.77 -7.84 -2.54
C LEU A 235 -21.42 -7.88 -1.04
N ILE A 236 -22.10 -7.07 -0.28
CA ILE A 236 -22.15 -7.16 1.17
C ILE A 236 -23.42 -7.92 1.54
N ASP A 237 -23.24 -9.05 2.17
CA ASP A 237 -24.33 -9.91 2.62
C ASP A 237 -24.36 -9.89 4.16
N ASP A 238 -25.03 -8.89 4.70
CA ASP A 238 -25.28 -8.76 6.12
C ASP A 238 -26.63 -9.42 6.43
N ALA A 239 -26.62 -10.37 7.38
CA ALA A 239 -27.82 -11.12 7.76
C ALA A 239 -28.95 -10.23 8.35
N GLU A 240 -28.62 -9.03 8.80
CA GLU A 240 -29.58 -8.08 9.39
C GLU A 240 -30.15 -7.06 8.40
N THR A 241 -29.55 -6.94 7.22
CA THR A 241 -29.94 -5.98 6.19
C THR A 241 -30.14 -6.69 4.83
N SER A 242 -30.80 -6.00 3.91
CA SER A 242 -30.85 -6.48 2.51
C SER A 242 -29.45 -6.45 1.92
N PRO A 243 -29.10 -7.44 1.06
CA PRO A 243 -27.83 -7.44 0.35
C PRO A 243 -27.59 -6.13 -0.41
N VAL A 244 -26.39 -5.57 -0.30
CA VAL A 244 -26.03 -4.32 -0.97
C VAL A 244 -24.90 -4.57 -1.97
N TRP A 245 -25.09 -4.09 -3.19
CA TRP A 245 -24.13 -4.19 -4.28
C TRP A 245 -23.40 -2.88 -4.50
N PHE A 246 -22.10 -2.99 -4.66
CA PHE A 246 -21.24 -1.88 -5.04
C PHE A 246 -20.50 -2.22 -6.33
N GLU A 247 -20.45 -1.28 -7.26
CA GLU A 247 -19.63 -1.38 -8.46
C GLU A 247 -18.43 -0.46 -8.33
N LEU A 248 -17.23 -1.01 -8.59
CA LEU A 248 -15.96 -0.33 -8.47
C LEU A 248 -15.23 -0.37 -9.82
N HIS A 249 -14.60 0.74 -10.16
CA HIS A 249 -13.81 0.93 -11.38
C HIS A 249 -12.31 1.04 -11.05
N PRO A 250 -11.41 0.96 -12.06
CA PRO A 250 -9.99 1.19 -11.84
C PRO A 250 -9.73 2.51 -11.10
N GLN A 251 -8.84 2.45 -10.12
CA GLN A 251 -8.48 3.50 -9.18
C GLN A 251 -9.52 3.74 -8.05
N ASP A 252 -10.69 3.13 -8.07
CA ASP A 252 -11.59 3.18 -6.92
C ASP A 252 -11.04 2.33 -5.77
N GLY A 253 -11.30 2.79 -4.55
CA GLY A 253 -11.08 2.05 -3.32
C GLY A 253 -12.37 1.51 -2.74
N PHE A 254 -12.24 0.57 -1.79
CA PHE A 254 -13.36 0.09 -1.00
C PHE A 254 -12.90 -0.28 0.40
N TYR A 255 -13.67 0.13 1.40
CA TYR A 255 -13.43 -0.21 2.79
C TYR A 255 -14.42 -1.26 3.27
N VAL A 256 -13.94 -2.29 3.96
CA VAL A 256 -14.77 -3.29 4.62
C VAL A 256 -14.35 -3.39 6.10
N PRO A 257 -15.27 -3.14 7.05
CA PRO A 257 -14.98 -3.30 8.47
C PRO A 257 -14.67 -4.74 8.87
N PRO A 258 -13.97 -4.95 10.00
CA PRO A 258 -13.76 -6.29 10.55
C PRO A 258 -15.06 -7.06 10.73
N GLY A 259 -15.05 -8.36 10.47
CA GLY A 259 -16.19 -9.25 10.64
C GLY A 259 -17.29 -9.16 9.58
N THR A 260 -17.20 -8.22 8.66
CA THR A 260 -18.20 -8.07 7.58
C THR A 260 -18.00 -9.12 6.50
N ARG A 261 -19.09 -9.81 6.14
CA ARG A 261 -19.10 -10.81 5.06
C ARG A 261 -19.26 -10.14 3.71
N TYR A 262 -18.47 -10.56 2.75
CA TYR A 262 -18.55 -10.04 1.39
C TYR A 262 -18.20 -11.10 0.34
N ARG A 263 -18.59 -10.82 -0.89
CA ARG A 263 -18.15 -11.55 -2.10
C ARG A 263 -17.78 -10.56 -3.19
N ALA A 264 -16.76 -10.89 -3.95
CA ALA A 264 -16.35 -10.13 -5.12
C ALA A 264 -16.75 -10.88 -6.39
N PHE A 265 -17.20 -10.13 -7.39
CA PHE A 265 -17.66 -10.66 -8.67
C PHE A 265 -17.01 -9.90 -9.81
N ASN A 266 -16.79 -10.59 -10.90
CA ASN A 266 -16.55 -9.97 -12.20
C ASN A 266 -17.76 -10.17 -13.11
N MET A 267 -18.59 -9.16 -13.18
CA MET A 267 -19.79 -9.15 -14.06
C MET A 267 -19.48 -8.61 -15.47
N GLY A 268 -18.22 -8.24 -15.73
CA GLY A 268 -17.75 -7.75 -17.01
C GLY A 268 -17.26 -8.85 -17.95
N GLY A 269 -16.87 -8.45 -19.17
CA GLY A 269 -16.32 -9.35 -20.19
C GLY A 269 -14.78 -9.47 -20.15
N GLU A 270 -14.10 -8.64 -19.36
CA GLU A 270 -12.63 -8.62 -19.25
C GLU A 270 -12.20 -9.05 -17.85
N PRO A 271 -10.99 -9.65 -17.71
CA PRO A 271 -10.46 -9.97 -16.40
C PRO A 271 -10.35 -8.73 -15.51
N THR A 272 -10.66 -8.90 -14.24
CA THR A 272 -10.53 -7.85 -13.23
C THR A 272 -9.47 -8.19 -12.21
N GLU A 273 -8.83 -7.16 -11.65
CA GLU A 273 -7.85 -7.29 -10.58
C GLU A 273 -8.02 -6.16 -9.57
N TYR A 274 -7.91 -6.50 -8.32
CA TYR A 274 -7.75 -5.54 -7.25
C TYR A 274 -6.64 -5.94 -6.29
N LEU A 275 -5.95 -4.95 -5.74
CA LEU A 275 -5.03 -5.10 -4.63
C LEU A 275 -5.80 -4.94 -3.32
N PHE A 276 -5.32 -5.58 -2.27
CA PHE A 276 -5.93 -5.48 -0.95
C PHE A 276 -4.91 -5.46 0.18
N GLY A 277 -5.27 -4.78 1.25
CA GLY A 277 -4.61 -4.85 2.54
C GLY A 277 -5.62 -5.20 3.63
N VAL A 278 -5.27 -6.09 4.54
CA VAL A 278 -6.09 -6.46 5.71
C VAL A 278 -5.26 -6.30 6.97
N ALA A 279 -5.80 -5.59 7.95
CA ALA A 279 -5.10 -5.34 9.20
C ALA A 279 -6.04 -5.35 10.43
N PRO A 280 -5.61 -5.98 11.56
CA PRO A 280 -4.40 -6.79 11.65
C PRO A 280 -4.61 -8.26 11.18
N LEU A 281 -5.81 -8.83 11.34
CA LEU A 281 -6.07 -10.26 11.18
C LEU A 281 -6.71 -10.58 9.83
N TYR A 282 -5.97 -11.30 8.98
CA TYR A 282 -6.49 -11.78 7.69
C TYR A 282 -7.63 -12.79 7.86
N HIS A 283 -7.50 -13.72 8.79
CA HIS A 283 -8.56 -14.65 9.15
C HIS A 283 -9.28 -14.19 10.41
N PRO A 284 -10.59 -14.44 10.56
CA PRO A 284 -11.30 -14.24 11.82
C PRO A 284 -10.63 -15.04 12.95
N GLU A 285 -10.68 -14.52 14.16
CA GLU A 285 -10.33 -15.31 15.33
C GLU A 285 -11.26 -16.56 15.40
N ARG A 286 -10.64 -17.70 15.70
CA ARG A 286 -11.37 -18.99 15.84
C ARG A 286 -12.04 -19.08 17.19
#